data_0656f37d59ba0fa8ff49bdab8e4dc172
#
_entry.id   0656f37d59ba0fa8ff49bdab8e4dc172
#
_cell.length_a   1.000
_cell.length_b   1.000
_cell.length_c   1.000
_cell.angle_alpha   90.00
_cell.angle_beta   90.00
_cell.angle_gamma   90.00
#
_symmetry.space_group_name_H-M   'P 1'
#
loop_
_entity.id
_entity.type
_entity.pdbx_description
1 polymer ?
#
loop_
_entity_poly.entity_id
_entity_poly.type
_entity_poly.pdbx_seq_one_letter_code
_entity_poly.pdbx_strand_id
1 'polypeptide(L)'
;MTDPLWIFGYGSLVWRPAFAHAECHHGFVRGYTRRFWQGSTDHRGVPGAPGRVVTLVPASEHERCWGTVYRVAPGHEHEVLASLDFREQGGYVRHRVEVTHAGGSIADVLVYLATPENPNWLGEAPLDAIAEQVCRCVGPSGPNLEYVLRLADALEAMGARDEHVEALMRLLR
;
A
#
# COMPACT_ATOMS: atom_id res chain seq x y z
N MET A 1 15.44 18.19 19.44
CA MET A 1 14.58 18.08 18.24
C MET A 1 14.52 16.64 17.79
N THR A 2 13.33 16.11 17.67
CA THR A 2 13.15 14.78 17.09
C THR A 2 13.17 14.88 15.57
N ASP A 3 13.79 13.90 14.93
CA ASP A 3 13.76 13.80 13.47
C ASP A 3 12.33 13.66 12.98
N PRO A 4 11.99 14.25 11.83
CA PRO A 4 10.66 14.12 11.27
C PRO A 4 10.36 12.65 10.94
N LEU A 5 9.13 12.25 11.22
CA LEU A 5 8.65 10.91 10.88
C LEU A 5 8.01 10.95 9.50
N TRP A 6 8.55 10.14 8.59
CA TRP A 6 8.03 9.98 7.24
C TRP A 6 7.47 8.57 7.04
N ILE A 7 6.35 8.47 6.34
CA ILE A 7 5.67 7.21 6.08
C ILE A 7 5.34 7.13 4.59
N PHE A 8 5.62 5.98 3.98
CA PHE A 8 5.29 5.72 2.58
C PHE A 8 4.01 4.89 2.47
N GLY A 9 3.03 5.43 1.74
CA GLY A 9 1.79 4.74 1.43
C GLY A 9 1.80 4.24 -0.02
N TYR A 10 1.52 2.96 -0.20
CA TYR A 10 1.48 2.33 -1.52
C TYR A 10 0.13 1.65 -1.82
N GLY A 11 -0.74 1.59 -0.84
CA GLY A 11 -2.11 1.04 -0.95
C GLY A 11 -3.13 2.09 -0.57
N SER A 12 -4.01 1.80 0.38
CA SER A 12 -5.07 2.72 0.79
C SER A 12 -4.57 4.09 1.25
N LEU A 13 -3.37 4.16 1.80
CA LEU A 13 -2.77 5.43 2.22
C LEU A 13 -2.49 6.38 1.06
N VAL A 14 -2.49 5.92 -0.18
CA VAL A 14 -2.29 6.78 -1.36
C VAL A 14 -3.46 7.75 -1.52
N TRP A 15 -4.69 7.27 -1.29
CA TRP A 15 -5.89 8.12 -1.43
C TRP A 15 -6.56 8.46 -0.10
N ARG A 16 -6.17 7.80 0.98
CA ARG A 16 -6.81 7.97 2.29
C ARG A 16 -5.76 7.97 3.40
N PRO A 17 -5.08 9.11 3.62
CA PRO A 17 -4.19 9.22 4.76
C PRO A 17 -5.01 9.09 6.04
N ALA A 18 -4.57 8.22 6.94
CA ALA A 18 -5.28 7.92 8.17
C ALA A 18 -4.77 8.74 9.36
N PHE A 19 -3.96 9.76 9.11
CA PHE A 19 -3.30 10.54 10.15
C PHE A 19 -3.05 11.97 9.71
N ALA A 20 -2.85 12.86 10.68
CA ALA A 20 -2.48 14.24 10.41
C ALA A 20 -1.06 14.31 9.83
N HIS A 21 -0.89 15.03 8.73
CA HIS A 21 0.40 15.20 8.08
C HIS A 21 0.67 16.67 7.76
N ALA A 22 1.95 17.04 7.78
CA ALA A 22 2.40 18.41 7.49
C ALA A 22 2.81 18.60 6.03
N GLU A 23 3.28 17.51 5.39
CA GLU A 23 3.67 17.47 3.99
C GLU A 23 3.27 16.15 3.38
N CYS A 24 3.01 16.16 2.07
CA CYS A 24 2.91 14.93 1.30
C CYS A 24 3.46 15.16 -0.11
N HIS A 25 4.06 14.13 -0.66
CA HIS A 25 4.63 14.15 -2.01
C HIS A 25 4.35 12.84 -2.70
N HIS A 26 4.08 12.90 -4.00
CA HIS A 26 4.09 11.70 -4.82
C HIS A 26 5.54 11.30 -5.06
N GLY A 27 5.86 10.04 -4.88
CA GLY A 27 7.22 9.56 -5.03
C GLY A 27 7.27 8.06 -5.25
N PHE A 28 8.47 7.54 -5.43
CA PHE A 28 8.65 6.12 -5.66
C PHE A 28 9.77 5.56 -4.80
N VAL A 29 9.65 4.27 -4.52
CA VAL A 29 10.72 3.46 -3.93
C VAL A 29 11.30 2.56 -5.02
N ARG A 30 12.60 2.28 -4.94
CA ARG A 30 13.28 1.35 -5.86
C ARG A 30 13.38 -0.03 -5.24
N GLY A 31 13.43 -1.04 -6.10
CA GLY A 31 13.64 -2.42 -5.67
C GLY A 31 12.39 -3.13 -5.18
N TYR A 32 11.24 -2.58 -5.47
CA TYR A 32 9.95 -3.16 -5.10
C TYR A 32 8.96 -3.05 -6.25
N THR A 33 8.03 -4.02 -6.28
CA THR A 33 6.84 -3.98 -7.14
C THR A 33 5.60 -4.14 -6.27
N ARG A 34 4.48 -3.57 -6.72
CA ARG A 34 3.18 -3.69 -6.06
C ARG A 34 2.47 -4.93 -6.58
N ARG A 35 1.92 -5.75 -5.66
CA ARG A 35 1.18 -6.96 -6.02
C ARG A 35 -0.03 -7.16 -5.12
N PHE A 36 -1.15 -7.61 -5.68
CA PHE A 36 -2.38 -7.96 -4.97
C PHE A 36 -2.28 -9.37 -4.37
N TRP A 37 -1.27 -9.59 -3.53
CA TRP A 37 -0.93 -10.90 -2.96
C TRP A 37 -1.25 -11.03 -1.47
N GLN A 38 -1.71 -9.95 -0.83
CA GLN A 38 -2.08 -9.96 0.59
C GLN A 38 -3.58 -10.11 0.75
N GLY A 39 -4.00 -10.95 1.69
CA GLY A 39 -5.39 -11.13 2.04
C GLY A 39 -5.88 -10.06 3.01
N SER A 40 -7.11 -9.61 2.80
CA SER A 40 -7.80 -8.70 3.70
C SER A 40 -9.02 -9.39 4.28
N THR A 41 -9.01 -9.59 5.61
CA THR A 41 -10.11 -10.24 6.34
C THR A 41 -10.87 -9.25 7.22
N ASP A 42 -10.44 -7.99 7.26
CA ASP A 42 -10.95 -6.95 8.17
C ASP A 42 -11.33 -5.64 7.46
N HIS A 43 -11.02 -5.48 6.18
CA HIS A 43 -11.34 -4.28 5.41
C HIS A 43 -12.10 -4.56 4.11
N ARG A 44 -11.52 -5.36 3.22
CA ARG A 44 -12.08 -5.62 1.88
C ARG A 44 -12.56 -7.07 1.70
N GLY A 45 -12.57 -7.82 2.75
CA GLY A 45 -13.11 -9.15 2.85
C GLY A 45 -13.43 -9.47 4.30
N VAL A 46 -13.74 -10.72 4.57
CA VAL A 46 -14.08 -11.23 5.90
C VAL A 46 -13.31 -12.53 6.14
N PRO A 47 -13.20 -13.00 7.41
CA PRO A 47 -12.61 -14.30 7.68
C PRO A 47 -13.34 -15.40 6.87
N GLY A 48 -12.58 -16.25 6.20
CA GLY A 48 -13.12 -17.29 5.33
C GLY A 48 -13.41 -16.84 3.90
N ALA A 49 -13.47 -15.53 3.63
CA ALA A 49 -13.66 -14.98 2.30
C ALA A 49 -12.83 -13.69 2.17
N PRO A 50 -11.48 -13.80 2.20
CA PRO A 50 -10.61 -12.63 2.18
C PRO A 50 -10.67 -11.92 0.84
N GLY A 51 -10.58 -10.57 0.90
CA GLY A 51 -10.30 -9.75 -0.28
C GLY A 51 -8.81 -9.73 -0.57
N ARG A 52 -8.44 -9.09 -1.68
CA ARG A 52 -7.03 -8.89 -2.04
C ARG A 52 -6.67 -7.41 -1.97
N VAL A 53 -5.60 -7.14 -1.24
CA VAL A 53 -5.00 -5.80 -1.15
C VAL A 53 -3.53 -5.90 -1.55
N VAL A 54 -2.92 -4.75 -1.80
CA VAL A 54 -1.54 -4.73 -2.28
C VAL A 54 -0.54 -4.82 -1.15
N THR A 55 0.62 -5.38 -1.47
CA THR A 55 1.85 -5.27 -0.69
C THR A 55 2.99 -4.94 -1.65
N LEU A 56 4.14 -4.59 -1.11
CA LEU A 56 5.36 -4.43 -1.90
C LEU A 56 6.16 -5.71 -1.83
N VAL A 57 6.59 -6.17 -2.99
CA VAL A 57 7.38 -7.40 -3.14
C VAL A 57 8.77 -7.01 -3.62
N PRO A 58 9.85 -7.56 -3.04
CA PRO A 58 11.20 -7.29 -3.52
C PRO A 58 11.35 -7.64 -5.00
N ALA A 59 12.02 -6.75 -5.71
CA ALA A 59 12.23 -6.87 -7.17
C ALA A 59 13.61 -6.29 -7.53
N SER A 60 13.92 -6.24 -8.83
CA SER A 60 15.14 -5.61 -9.32
C SER A 60 15.25 -4.16 -8.82
N GLU A 61 16.47 -3.69 -8.54
CA GLU A 61 16.75 -2.32 -8.14
C GLU A 61 16.32 -1.27 -9.18
N HIS A 62 16.06 -1.68 -10.42
CA HIS A 62 15.57 -0.82 -11.48
C HIS A 62 14.06 -0.61 -11.42
N GLU A 63 13.36 -1.46 -10.70
CA GLU A 63 11.91 -1.33 -10.52
C GLU A 63 11.58 -0.16 -9.62
N ARG A 64 10.53 0.57 -10.00
CA ARG A 64 10.03 1.72 -9.23
C ARG A 64 8.58 1.46 -8.87
N CYS A 65 8.26 1.66 -7.60
CA CYS A 65 6.87 1.58 -7.14
C CYS A 65 6.44 2.95 -6.64
N TRP A 66 5.48 3.55 -7.31
CA TRP A 66 4.96 4.87 -6.98
C TRP A 66 3.94 4.81 -5.85
N GLY A 67 3.94 5.85 -5.04
CA GLY A 67 2.99 6.03 -3.95
C GLY A 67 3.06 7.44 -3.42
N THR A 68 2.68 7.62 -2.18
CA THR A 68 2.68 8.92 -1.52
C THR A 68 3.50 8.84 -0.23
N VAL A 69 4.42 9.77 -0.04
CA VAL A 69 5.18 9.90 1.19
C VAL A 69 4.61 11.04 2.02
N TYR A 70 4.38 10.79 3.31
CA TYR A 70 3.81 11.75 4.25
C TYR A 70 4.79 12.08 5.35
N ARG A 71 4.96 13.37 5.64
CA ARG A 71 5.59 13.79 6.89
C ARG A 71 4.49 13.92 7.93
N VAL A 72 4.57 13.15 8.98
CA VAL A 72 3.59 13.19 10.07
C VAL A 72 3.61 14.57 10.71
N ALA A 73 2.45 15.09 11.07
CA ALA A 73 2.36 16.40 11.71
C ALA A 73 3.15 16.41 13.02
N PRO A 74 3.98 17.45 13.26
CA PRO A 74 4.75 17.54 14.51
C PRO A 74 3.84 17.43 15.73
N GLY A 75 4.25 16.62 16.71
CA GLY A 75 3.47 16.35 17.92
C GLY A 75 2.53 15.15 17.80
N HIS A 76 2.33 14.59 16.59
CA HIS A 76 1.45 13.44 16.35
C HIS A 76 2.22 12.14 16.13
N GLU A 77 3.55 12.16 16.19
CA GLU A 77 4.39 11.00 15.85
C GLU A 77 4.09 9.78 16.72
N HIS A 78 3.95 10.01 18.03
CA HIS A 78 3.69 8.92 18.98
C HIS A 78 2.33 8.26 18.70
N GLU A 79 1.30 9.07 18.49
CA GLU A 79 -0.05 8.60 18.18
C GLU A 79 -0.09 7.81 16.88
N VAL A 80 0.58 8.32 15.85
CA VAL A 80 0.63 7.67 14.54
C VAL A 80 1.38 6.35 14.62
N LEU A 81 2.54 6.31 15.30
CA LEU A 81 3.29 5.06 15.49
C LEU A 81 2.48 4.02 16.25
N ALA A 82 1.77 4.42 17.31
CA ALA A 82 0.90 3.51 18.04
C ALA A 82 -0.20 2.92 17.16
N SER A 83 -0.80 3.74 16.32
CA SER A 83 -1.81 3.31 15.34
C SER A 83 -1.23 2.33 14.32
N LEU A 84 -0.01 2.57 13.84
CA LEU A 84 0.65 1.71 12.86
C LEU A 84 1.20 0.42 13.48
N ASP A 85 1.57 0.44 14.76
CA ASP A 85 2.02 -0.75 15.48
C ASP A 85 0.93 -1.82 15.54
N PHE A 86 -0.33 -1.41 15.47
CA PHE A 86 -1.45 -2.34 15.33
C PHE A 86 -1.31 -3.23 14.08
N ARG A 87 -0.72 -2.70 13.01
CA ARG A 87 -0.46 -3.47 11.78
C ARG A 87 0.59 -4.56 12.02
N GLU A 88 1.59 -4.30 12.86
CA GLU A 88 2.60 -5.30 13.22
C GLU A 88 1.95 -6.48 13.96
N GLN A 89 0.94 -6.23 14.79
CA GLN A 89 0.18 -7.29 15.43
C GLN A 89 -0.56 -8.17 14.42
N GLY A 90 -0.94 -7.59 13.27
CA GLY A 90 -1.51 -8.32 12.16
C GLY A 90 -0.47 -9.03 11.28
N GLY A 91 0.80 -9.01 11.66
CA GLY A 91 1.87 -9.70 10.94
C GLY A 91 2.60 -8.85 9.90
N TYR A 92 2.27 -7.57 9.77
CA TYR A 92 3.01 -6.67 8.88
C TYR A 92 4.39 -6.38 9.44
N VAL A 93 5.37 -6.28 8.55
CA VAL A 93 6.77 -6.03 8.89
C VAL A 93 7.11 -4.59 8.58
N ARG A 94 7.79 -3.93 9.52
CA ARG A 94 8.23 -2.55 9.36
C ARG A 94 9.61 -2.50 8.72
N HIS A 95 9.73 -1.73 7.64
CA HIS A 95 10.99 -1.48 6.94
C HIS A 95 11.26 0.01 6.84
N ARG A 96 12.52 0.35 6.55
CA ARG A 96 12.91 1.72 6.21
C ARG A 96 13.40 1.73 4.78
N VAL A 97 12.91 2.71 4.02
CA VAL A 97 13.21 2.85 2.60
C VAL A 97 13.56 4.30 2.28
N GLU A 98 14.19 4.49 1.13
CA GLU A 98 14.41 5.81 0.56
C GLU A 98 13.30 6.07 -0.46
N VAL A 99 12.69 7.25 -0.39
CA VAL A 99 11.67 7.68 -1.36
C VAL A 99 12.24 8.82 -2.20
N THR A 100 12.13 8.70 -3.51
CA THR A 100 12.51 9.73 -4.46
C THR A 100 11.25 10.45 -4.94
N HIS A 101 11.26 11.78 -4.89
CA HIS A 101 10.18 12.62 -5.38
C HIS A 101 10.74 13.78 -6.19
N ALA A 102 9.88 14.64 -6.74
CA ALA A 102 10.31 15.75 -7.62
C ALA A 102 11.31 16.70 -6.96
N GLY A 103 11.25 16.85 -5.63
CA GLY A 103 12.14 17.74 -4.87
C GLY A 103 13.43 17.08 -4.38
N GLY A 104 13.63 15.79 -4.63
CA GLY A 104 14.82 15.06 -4.16
C GLY A 104 14.49 13.72 -3.52
N SER A 105 15.34 13.27 -2.59
CA SER A 105 15.18 12.01 -1.89
C SER A 105 14.98 12.22 -0.40
N ILE A 106 14.17 11.36 0.20
CA ILE A 106 13.94 11.31 1.64
C ILE A 106 14.38 9.94 2.13
N ALA A 107 15.35 9.94 3.06
CA ALA A 107 15.85 8.70 3.66
C ALA A 107 15.03 8.31 4.89
N ASP A 108 15.20 7.06 5.34
CA ASP A 108 14.61 6.53 6.57
C ASP A 108 13.09 6.65 6.65
N VAL A 109 12.42 6.49 5.51
CA VAL A 109 10.97 6.49 5.45
C VAL A 109 10.44 5.14 5.92
N LEU A 110 9.46 5.16 6.81
CA LEU A 110 8.80 3.94 7.29
C LEU A 110 7.82 3.40 6.25
N VAL A 111 7.86 2.09 6.06
CA VAL A 111 6.88 1.37 5.25
C VAL A 111 6.50 0.07 5.94
N TYR A 112 5.24 -0.31 5.87
CA TYR A 112 4.72 -1.56 6.45
C TYR A 112 4.39 -2.52 5.32
N LEU A 113 5.00 -3.71 5.34
CA LEU A 113 4.88 -4.72 4.28
C LEU A 113 4.24 -5.98 4.81
N ALA A 114 3.37 -6.59 4.02
CA ALA A 114 2.99 -7.98 4.21
C ALA A 114 3.97 -8.86 3.44
N THR A 115 4.43 -9.91 4.07
CA THR A 115 5.38 -10.87 3.52
C THR A 115 4.77 -12.28 3.53
N PRO A 116 5.42 -13.28 2.89
CA PRO A 116 4.91 -14.65 2.91
C PRO A 116 4.67 -15.23 4.31
N GLU A 117 5.29 -14.68 5.35
CA GLU A 117 5.08 -15.09 6.73
C GLU A 117 3.82 -14.50 7.37
N ASN A 118 3.15 -13.56 6.68
CA ASN A 118 1.92 -12.98 7.19
C ASN A 118 0.80 -14.03 7.21
N PRO A 119 0.00 -14.14 8.30
CA PRO A 119 -1.07 -15.14 8.40
C PRO A 119 -2.12 -15.06 7.29
N ASN A 120 -2.28 -13.89 6.68
CA ASN A 120 -3.26 -13.66 5.62
C ASN A 120 -2.63 -13.60 4.23
N TRP A 121 -1.37 -14.01 4.09
CA TRP A 121 -0.69 -14.03 2.81
C TRP A 121 -1.38 -14.98 1.84
N LEU A 122 -1.81 -14.47 0.68
CA LEU A 122 -2.47 -15.26 -0.36
C LEU A 122 -1.49 -15.67 -1.46
N GLY A 123 -0.45 -14.87 -1.66
CA GLY A 123 0.59 -15.17 -2.63
C GLY A 123 0.24 -14.85 -4.07
N GLU A 124 1.13 -15.26 -4.96
CA GLU A 124 0.96 -15.08 -6.38
C GLU A 124 -0.23 -15.88 -6.90
N ALA A 125 -0.97 -15.26 -7.81
CA ALA A 125 -2.08 -15.91 -8.50
C ALA A 125 -2.21 -15.31 -9.90
N PRO A 126 -2.82 -16.04 -10.85
CA PRO A 126 -3.13 -15.49 -12.15
C PRO A 126 -4.02 -14.25 -12.02
N LEU A 127 -3.82 -13.27 -12.88
CA LEU A 127 -4.58 -12.02 -12.82
C LEU A 127 -6.10 -12.22 -12.95
N ASP A 128 -6.53 -13.18 -13.75
CA ASP A 128 -7.95 -13.50 -13.88
C ASP A 128 -8.56 -14.02 -12.57
N ALA A 129 -7.80 -14.85 -11.83
CA ALA A 129 -8.22 -15.33 -10.52
C ALA A 129 -8.28 -14.18 -9.50
N ILE A 130 -7.33 -13.27 -9.55
CA ILE A 130 -7.33 -12.07 -8.70
C ILE A 130 -8.55 -11.20 -9.02
N ALA A 131 -8.82 -10.96 -10.31
CA ALA A 131 -9.96 -10.16 -10.75
C ALA A 131 -11.28 -10.77 -10.29
N GLU A 132 -11.44 -12.07 -10.40
CA GLU A 132 -12.64 -12.78 -9.94
C GLU A 132 -12.85 -12.62 -8.42
N GLN A 133 -11.79 -12.79 -7.64
CA GLN A 133 -11.84 -12.62 -6.19
C GLN A 133 -12.20 -11.18 -5.82
N VAL A 134 -11.59 -10.19 -6.48
CA VAL A 134 -11.86 -8.77 -6.27
C VAL A 134 -13.34 -8.45 -6.53
N CYS A 135 -13.93 -9.02 -7.56
CA CYS A 135 -15.32 -8.75 -7.93
C CYS A 135 -16.34 -9.32 -6.92
N ARG A 136 -15.99 -10.40 -6.21
CA ARG A 136 -16.94 -11.05 -5.30
C ARG A 136 -16.78 -10.69 -3.82
N CYS A 137 -15.63 -10.14 -3.41
CA CYS A 137 -15.35 -9.90 -2.01
C CYS A 137 -15.80 -8.52 -1.54
N VAL A 138 -16.36 -8.48 -0.34
CA VAL A 138 -16.79 -7.26 0.33
C VAL A 138 -16.41 -7.38 1.81
N GLY A 139 -15.90 -6.31 2.38
CA GLY A 139 -15.55 -6.24 3.80
C GLY A 139 -16.15 -5.01 4.49
N PRO A 140 -15.80 -4.80 5.76
CA PRO A 140 -16.31 -3.64 6.53
C PRO A 140 -16.00 -2.28 5.91
N SER A 141 -14.91 -2.16 5.15
CA SER A 141 -14.53 -0.91 4.48
C SER A 141 -15.13 -0.79 3.07
N GLY A 142 -15.91 -1.77 2.63
CA GLY A 142 -16.59 -1.77 1.34
C GLY A 142 -16.12 -2.85 0.39
N PRO A 143 -16.60 -2.82 -0.87
CA PRO A 143 -16.23 -3.80 -1.88
C PRO A 143 -14.74 -3.79 -2.20
N ASN A 144 -14.18 -4.96 -2.45
CA ASN A 144 -12.79 -5.08 -2.88
C ASN A 144 -12.53 -4.35 -4.21
N LEU A 145 -13.52 -4.38 -5.10
CA LEU A 145 -13.45 -3.65 -6.37
C LEU A 145 -13.21 -2.16 -6.17
N GLU A 146 -13.86 -1.53 -5.18
CA GLU A 146 -13.66 -0.11 -4.87
C GLU A 146 -12.21 0.18 -4.50
N TYR A 147 -11.57 -0.71 -3.73
CA TYR A 147 -10.15 -0.56 -3.39
C TYR A 147 -9.27 -0.49 -4.63
N VAL A 148 -9.49 -1.40 -5.57
CA VAL A 148 -8.71 -1.45 -6.82
C VAL A 148 -8.95 -0.19 -7.66
N LEU A 149 -10.21 0.23 -7.79
CA LEU A 149 -10.57 1.43 -8.57
C LEU A 149 -9.96 2.70 -7.96
N ARG A 150 -10.02 2.86 -6.65
CA ARG A 150 -9.43 4.02 -5.98
C ARG A 150 -7.91 4.06 -6.11
N LEU A 151 -7.25 2.92 -6.01
CA LEU A 151 -5.80 2.83 -6.20
C LEU A 151 -5.44 3.20 -7.65
N ALA A 152 -6.16 2.66 -8.62
CA ALA A 152 -5.92 2.95 -10.04
C ALA A 152 -6.11 4.43 -10.34
N ASP A 153 -7.18 5.04 -9.84
CA ASP A 153 -7.45 6.46 -10.03
C ASP A 153 -6.36 7.34 -9.40
N ALA A 154 -5.90 6.98 -8.21
CA ALA A 154 -4.85 7.73 -7.52
C ALA A 154 -3.51 7.66 -8.29
N LEU A 155 -3.16 6.50 -8.80
CA LEU A 155 -1.93 6.31 -9.59
C LEU A 155 -2.03 7.11 -10.90
N GLU A 156 -3.16 7.08 -11.57
CA GLU A 156 -3.38 7.86 -12.78
C GLU A 156 -3.27 9.36 -12.49
N ALA A 157 -3.88 9.83 -11.40
CA ALA A 157 -3.84 11.25 -11.01
C ALA A 157 -2.40 11.75 -10.73
N MET A 158 -1.52 10.89 -10.26
CA MET A 158 -0.12 11.26 -10.04
C MET A 158 0.78 11.03 -11.25
N GLY A 159 0.22 10.54 -12.36
CA GLY A 159 0.98 10.25 -13.57
C GLY A 159 1.86 9.00 -13.46
N ALA A 160 1.59 8.13 -12.52
CA ALA A 160 2.38 6.92 -12.31
C ALA A 160 1.85 5.77 -13.15
N ARG A 161 2.79 4.94 -13.62
CA ARG A 161 2.47 3.71 -14.35
C ARG A 161 2.73 2.51 -13.44
N ASP A 162 1.75 1.63 -13.37
CA ASP A 162 1.86 0.37 -12.64
C ASP A 162 1.26 -0.74 -13.50
N GLU A 163 2.12 -1.56 -14.08
CA GLU A 163 1.69 -2.59 -15.03
C GLU A 163 0.77 -3.62 -14.40
N HIS A 164 1.00 -3.98 -13.15
CA HIS A 164 0.16 -4.95 -12.44
C HIS A 164 -1.27 -4.41 -12.25
N VAL A 165 -1.38 -3.17 -11.77
CA VAL A 165 -2.68 -2.51 -11.58
C VAL A 165 -3.38 -2.28 -12.91
N GLU A 166 -2.65 -1.82 -13.93
CA GLU A 166 -3.20 -1.61 -15.27
C GLU A 166 -3.73 -2.91 -15.89
N ALA A 167 -2.97 -4.00 -15.76
CA ALA A 167 -3.38 -5.31 -16.26
C ALA A 167 -4.63 -5.83 -15.55
N LEU A 168 -4.69 -5.66 -14.23
CA LEU A 168 -5.87 -6.04 -13.45
C LEU A 168 -7.09 -5.19 -13.87
N MET A 169 -6.91 -3.89 -14.05
CA MET A 169 -8.00 -3.00 -14.48
C MET A 169 -8.58 -3.39 -15.83
N ARG A 170 -7.76 -3.88 -16.77
CA ARG A 170 -8.25 -4.37 -18.06
C ARG A 170 -9.20 -5.56 -17.93
N LEU A 171 -8.98 -6.38 -16.91
CA LEU A 171 -9.85 -7.55 -16.64
C LEU A 171 -11.13 -7.18 -15.88
N LEU A 172 -11.13 -6.04 -15.21
CA LEU A 172 -12.26 -5.57 -14.42
C LEU A 172 -13.25 -4.69 -15.20
N ARG A 173 -12.93 -4.35 -16.42
CA ARG A 173 -13.77 -3.52 -17.30
C ARG A 173 -14.75 -4.35 -18.12
#